data_3c6076976a9bb2cb3f0a1810d3dacfd1
#
_entry.id   3c6076976a9bb2cb3f0a1810d3dacfd1
#
_cell.length_a   1.000
_cell.length_b   1.000
_cell.length_c   1.000
_cell.angle_alpha   90.00
_cell.angle_beta   90.00
_cell.angle_gamma   90.00
#
_symmetry.space_group_name_H-M   'P 1'
#
loop_
_entity.id
_entity.type
_entity.pdbx_description
1 polymer ?
#
loop_
_entity_poly.entity_id
_entity_poly.type
_entity_poly.pdbx_seq_one_letter_code
_entity_poly.pdbx_strand_id
1 'polypeptide(L)'
;MIDKYELWLMEEIQNIDNFLYEDIKIIDKYPLEVAKKVLKVLIENACLGQNYAPIKLARKKIKEIDKYWLKQYFVEVASTCINYEDEWEYRRLLELVMLIVPECKEKILEFGANSENEEIREVIKEFCL
;
A
#
# COMPACT_ATOMS: atom_id res chain seq x y z
N MET A 1 18.86 9.48 -14.91
CA MET A 1 19.39 8.32 -14.18
C MET A 1 18.36 7.84 -13.15
N ILE A 2 18.08 6.55 -13.16
CA ILE A 2 17.14 5.93 -12.21
C ILE A 2 17.87 5.66 -10.89
N ASP A 3 17.29 6.00 -9.74
CA ASP A 3 17.92 5.71 -8.47
C ASP A 3 17.71 4.24 -8.04
N LYS A 4 18.43 3.81 -7.02
CA LYS A 4 18.40 2.40 -6.59
C LYS A 4 17.03 1.94 -6.10
N TYR A 5 16.26 2.81 -5.45
CA TYR A 5 14.94 2.45 -4.92
C TYR A 5 13.93 2.28 -6.05
N GLU A 6 14.01 3.16 -7.05
CA GLU A 6 13.18 3.02 -8.23
C GLU A 6 13.53 1.76 -9.01
N LEU A 7 14.83 1.46 -9.15
CA LEU A 7 15.26 0.24 -9.80
C LEU A 7 14.74 -1.01 -9.09
N TRP A 8 14.82 -1.04 -7.77
CA TRP A 8 14.33 -2.18 -6.97
C TRP A 8 12.83 -2.36 -7.14
N LEU A 9 12.05 -1.29 -7.05
CA LEU A 9 10.60 -1.38 -7.24
C LEU A 9 10.26 -1.84 -8.65
N MET A 10 10.94 -1.28 -9.64
CA MET A 10 10.75 -1.67 -11.03
C MET A 10 11.02 -3.15 -11.24
N GLU A 11 12.13 -3.66 -10.69
CA GLU A 11 12.48 -5.08 -10.80
C GLU A 11 11.45 -5.98 -10.13
N GLU A 12 10.98 -5.63 -8.94
CA GLU A 12 9.96 -6.41 -8.25
C GLU A 12 8.68 -6.52 -9.09
N ILE A 13 8.24 -5.41 -9.67
CA ILE A 13 7.03 -5.40 -10.47
C ILE A 13 7.26 -6.14 -11.80
N GLN A 14 8.42 -5.94 -12.43
CA GLN A 14 8.75 -6.62 -13.68
C GLN A 14 8.85 -8.14 -13.54
N ASN A 15 9.18 -8.63 -12.36
CA ASN A 15 9.15 -10.07 -12.08
C ASN A 15 7.73 -10.65 -12.13
N ILE A 16 6.73 -9.81 -11.98
CA ILE A 16 5.32 -10.21 -12.05
C ILE A 16 4.77 -9.98 -13.45
N ASP A 17 5.04 -8.79 -14.01
CA ASP A 17 4.59 -8.39 -15.34
C ASP A 17 5.56 -7.36 -15.92
N ASN A 18 5.94 -7.55 -17.19
CA ASN A 18 6.98 -6.72 -17.83
C ASN A 18 6.56 -5.27 -18.11
N PHE A 19 5.26 -4.97 -18.16
CA PHE A 19 4.77 -3.69 -18.66
C PHE A 19 4.09 -2.81 -17.62
N LEU A 20 3.58 -3.38 -16.54
CA LEU A 20 2.79 -2.63 -15.55
C LEU A 20 3.54 -1.52 -14.84
N TYR A 21 4.85 -1.69 -14.61
CA TYR A 21 5.59 -0.61 -13.95
C TYR A 21 5.55 0.69 -14.75
N GLU A 22 5.67 0.60 -16.06
CA GLU A 22 5.68 1.79 -16.94
C GLU A 22 4.29 2.40 -17.11
N ASP A 23 3.23 1.60 -17.00
CA ASP A 23 1.86 2.06 -17.20
C ASP A 23 0.91 1.46 -16.17
N ILE A 24 1.09 1.88 -14.93
CA ILE A 24 0.31 1.36 -13.81
C ILE A 24 -1.18 1.69 -13.94
N LYS A 25 -1.53 2.70 -14.75
CA LYS A 25 -2.92 3.13 -14.95
C LYS A 25 -3.81 2.03 -15.54
N ILE A 26 -3.23 1.09 -16.27
CA ILE A 26 -4.00 0.02 -16.91
C ILE A 26 -4.11 -1.25 -16.06
N ILE A 27 -3.73 -1.19 -14.79
CA ILE A 27 -3.75 -2.35 -13.90
C ILE A 27 -5.14 -2.98 -13.80
N ASP A 28 -6.18 -2.18 -13.87
CA ASP A 28 -7.58 -2.64 -13.81
C ASP A 28 -7.99 -3.48 -15.02
N LYS A 29 -7.20 -3.45 -16.08
CA LYS A 29 -7.44 -4.24 -17.31
C LYS A 29 -6.67 -5.57 -17.31
N TYR A 30 -5.85 -5.80 -16.32
CA TYR A 30 -5.05 -7.02 -16.21
C TYR A 30 -5.84 -8.14 -15.51
N PRO A 31 -5.44 -9.41 -15.70
CA PRO A 31 -6.00 -10.49 -14.88
C PRO A 31 -5.87 -10.14 -13.40
N LEU A 32 -6.93 -10.38 -12.66
CA LEU A 32 -7.01 -9.93 -11.25
C LEU A 32 -5.87 -10.47 -10.40
N GLU A 33 -5.44 -11.70 -10.60
CA GLU A 33 -4.34 -12.29 -9.84
C GLU A 33 -3.03 -11.54 -10.07
N VAL A 34 -2.76 -11.13 -11.31
CA VAL A 34 -1.56 -10.35 -11.64
C VAL A 34 -1.66 -8.97 -11.01
N ALA A 35 -2.79 -8.31 -11.18
CA ALA A 35 -3.03 -6.97 -10.66
C ALA A 35 -2.88 -6.92 -9.13
N LYS A 36 -3.42 -7.91 -8.43
CA LYS A 36 -3.30 -7.97 -6.97
C LYS A 36 -1.87 -8.18 -6.52
N LYS A 37 -1.08 -8.98 -7.23
CA LYS A 37 0.33 -9.18 -6.90
C LYS A 37 1.12 -7.89 -7.05
N VAL A 38 0.86 -7.11 -8.10
CA VAL A 38 1.52 -5.82 -8.29
C VAL A 38 1.09 -4.84 -7.21
N LEU A 39 -0.20 -4.78 -6.89
CA LEU A 39 -0.69 -3.91 -5.82
C LEU A 39 -0.06 -4.27 -4.48
N LYS A 40 0.12 -5.56 -4.20
CA LYS A 40 0.79 -6.01 -2.98
C LYS A 40 2.20 -5.46 -2.87
N VAL A 41 2.99 -5.55 -3.95
CA VAL A 41 4.34 -4.98 -3.99
C VAL A 41 4.31 -3.48 -3.69
N LEU A 42 3.37 -2.77 -4.32
CA LEU A 42 3.24 -1.33 -4.11
C LEU A 42 2.87 -0.98 -2.67
N ILE A 43 1.93 -1.69 -2.08
CA ILE A 43 1.52 -1.43 -0.68
C ILE A 43 2.67 -1.75 0.27
N GLU A 44 3.37 -2.87 0.08
CA GLU A 44 4.52 -3.22 0.91
C GLU A 44 5.59 -2.14 0.88
N ASN A 45 5.90 -1.62 -0.30
CA ASN A 45 6.89 -0.55 -0.43
C ASN A 45 6.39 0.77 0.17
N ALA A 46 5.10 1.05 0.06
CA ALA A 46 4.51 2.27 0.64
C ALA A 46 4.48 2.23 2.17
N CYS A 47 4.72 1.06 2.77
CA CYS A 47 4.67 0.87 4.23
C CYS A 47 6.02 0.48 4.83
N LEU A 48 7.13 0.77 4.15
CA LEU A 48 8.48 0.41 4.58
C LEU A 48 9.00 1.26 5.74
N GLY A 49 8.31 1.22 6.87
CA GLY A 49 8.77 1.82 8.10
C GLY A 49 9.07 3.32 7.99
N GLN A 50 10.33 3.69 8.11
CA GLN A 50 10.76 5.09 8.07
C GLN A 50 11.58 5.42 6.83
N ASN A 51 11.59 4.54 5.85
CA ASN A 51 12.36 4.72 4.62
C ASN A 51 11.53 5.49 3.59
N TYR A 52 11.65 6.80 3.58
CA TYR A 52 10.83 7.70 2.78
C TYR A 52 10.98 7.56 1.27
N ALA A 53 12.18 7.22 0.78
CA ALA A 53 12.39 7.15 -0.66
C ALA A 53 11.49 6.12 -1.34
N PRO A 54 11.48 4.84 -0.92
CA PRO A 54 10.55 3.86 -1.50
C PRO A 54 9.09 4.16 -1.17
N ILE A 55 8.81 4.71 0.02
CA ILE A 55 7.44 5.07 0.41
C ILE A 55 6.84 6.07 -0.57
N LYS A 56 7.56 7.15 -0.85
CA LYS A 56 7.08 8.20 -1.77
C LYS A 56 6.86 7.67 -3.18
N LEU A 57 7.79 6.87 -3.65
CA LEU A 57 7.73 6.31 -4.99
C LEU A 57 6.52 5.39 -5.15
N ALA A 58 6.31 4.50 -4.19
CA ALA A 58 5.17 3.57 -4.22
C ALA A 58 3.84 4.33 -4.15
N ARG A 59 3.74 5.35 -3.28
CA ARG A 59 2.55 6.18 -3.18
C ARG A 59 2.23 6.86 -4.50
N LYS A 60 3.25 7.36 -5.18
CA LYS A 60 3.07 7.99 -6.49
C LYS A 60 2.47 7.03 -7.50
N LYS A 61 2.96 5.78 -7.53
CA LYS A 61 2.43 4.76 -8.44
C LYS A 61 0.98 4.39 -8.09
N ILE A 62 0.68 4.20 -6.81
CA ILE A 62 -0.68 3.85 -6.38
C ILE A 62 -1.68 4.95 -6.75
N LYS A 63 -1.28 6.20 -6.68
CA LYS A 63 -2.14 7.33 -7.06
C LYS A 63 -2.59 7.29 -8.52
N GLU A 64 -1.85 6.63 -9.38
CA GLU A 64 -2.19 6.51 -10.80
C GLU A 64 -3.26 5.45 -11.07
N ILE A 65 -3.55 4.58 -10.10
CA ILE A 65 -4.52 3.50 -10.24
C ILE A 65 -5.94 4.04 -10.18
N ASP A 66 -6.84 3.49 -11.00
CA ASP A 66 -8.25 3.84 -10.96
C ASP A 66 -8.83 3.66 -9.57
N LYS A 67 -9.50 4.68 -9.05
CA LYS A 67 -9.97 4.67 -7.67
C LYS A 67 -11.07 3.67 -7.38
N TYR A 68 -11.96 3.40 -8.36
CA TYR A 68 -13.01 2.40 -8.18
C TYR A 68 -12.41 1.01 -8.02
N TRP A 69 -11.46 0.68 -8.87
CA TRP A 69 -10.74 -0.59 -8.78
C TRP A 69 -9.98 -0.69 -7.46
N LEU A 70 -9.27 0.37 -7.09
CA LEU A 70 -8.47 0.40 -5.87
C LEU A 70 -9.34 0.24 -4.62
N LYS A 71 -10.48 0.94 -4.54
CA LYS A 71 -11.39 0.82 -3.41
C LYS A 71 -11.91 -0.61 -3.26
N GLN A 72 -12.12 -1.30 -4.36
CA GLN A 72 -12.65 -2.66 -4.36
C GLN A 72 -11.66 -3.67 -3.79
N TYR A 73 -10.37 -3.52 -4.07
CA TYR A 73 -9.36 -4.54 -3.75
C TYR A 73 -8.33 -4.14 -2.70
N PHE A 74 -8.28 -2.87 -2.33
CA PHE A 74 -7.23 -2.36 -1.45
C PHE A 74 -7.19 -3.07 -0.09
N VAL A 75 -8.32 -3.15 0.59
CA VAL A 75 -8.38 -3.74 1.93
C VAL A 75 -7.97 -5.21 1.90
N GLU A 76 -8.48 -5.95 0.94
CA GLU A 76 -8.16 -7.37 0.80
C GLU A 76 -6.65 -7.57 0.63
N VAL A 77 -6.03 -6.80 -0.27
CA VAL A 77 -4.59 -6.94 -0.53
C VAL A 77 -3.78 -6.48 0.68
N ALA A 78 -4.13 -5.34 1.26
CA ALA A 78 -3.44 -4.82 2.45
C ALA A 78 -3.48 -5.81 3.61
N SER A 79 -4.59 -6.55 3.75
CA SER A 79 -4.73 -7.53 4.84
C SER A 79 -3.73 -8.66 4.78
N THR A 80 -3.11 -8.88 3.62
CA THR A 80 -2.17 -9.99 3.42
C THR A 80 -0.71 -9.58 3.40
N CYS A 81 -0.41 -8.29 3.38
CA CYS A 81 0.94 -7.85 3.04
C CYS A 81 1.68 -7.04 4.10
N ILE A 82 1.03 -6.65 5.19
CA ILE A 82 1.72 -5.90 6.24
C ILE A 82 1.51 -6.54 7.61
N ASN A 83 2.40 -6.22 8.53
CA ASN A 83 2.30 -6.64 9.93
C ASN A 83 1.57 -5.56 10.72
N TYR A 84 0.33 -5.83 11.13
CA TYR A 84 -0.49 -4.87 11.88
C TYR A 84 -0.02 -4.63 13.30
N GLU A 85 0.87 -5.47 13.80
CA GLU A 85 1.45 -5.29 15.14
C GLU A 85 2.75 -4.47 15.07
N ASP A 86 3.23 -4.15 13.88
CA ASP A 86 4.36 -3.24 13.70
C ASP A 86 3.83 -1.81 13.58
N GLU A 87 4.21 -0.97 14.53
CA GLU A 87 3.74 0.42 14.60
C GLU A 87 3.95 1.19 13.30
N TRP A 88 5.15 1.09 12.73
CA TRP A 88 5.49 1.88 11.55
C TRP A 88 4.81 1.38 10.29
N GLU A 89 4.71 0.07 10.11
CA GLU A 89 3.99 -0.48 8.95
C GLU A 89 2.52 -0.09 9.01
N TYR A 90 1.90 -0.22 10.16
CA TYR A 90 0.49 0.13 10.32
C TYR A 90 0.25 1.63 10.16
N ARG A 91 1.12 2.44 10.74
CA ARG A 91 1.06 3.90 10.59
C ARG A 91 1.15 4.32 9.13
N ARG A 92 2.10 3.74 8.38
CA ARG A 92 2.26 4.05 6.96
C ARG A 92 1.05 3.60 6.14
N LEU A 93 0.45 2.47 6.50
CA LEU A 93 -0.76 2.02 5.82
C LEU A 93 -1.91 3.01 6.03
N LEU A 94 -2.12 3.48 7.25
CA LEU A 94 -3.16 4.46 7.53
C LEU A 94 -2.92 5.79 6.81
N GLU A 95 -1.66 6.24 6.76
CA GLU A 95 -1.30 7.42 5.98
C GLU A 95 -1.64 7.24 4.50
N LEU A 96 -1.32 6.08 3.95
CA LEU A 96 -1.59 5.76 2.55
C LEU A 96 -3.10 5.78 2.27
N VAL A 97 -3.88 5.17 3.15
CA VAL A 97 -5.34 5.15 3.04
C VAL A 97 -5.90 6.56 3.03
N MET A 98 -5.46 7.40 3.96
CA MET A 98 -5.96 8.78 4.04
C MET A 98 -5.60 9.59 2.81
N LEU A 99 -4.45 9.33 2.21
CA LEU A 99 -4.01 10.04 1.01
C LEU A 99 -4.75 9.61 -0.25
N ILE A 100 -5.09 8.33 -0.38
CA ILE A 100 -5.52 7.77 -1.66
C ILE A 100 -6.92 7.19 -1.64
N VAL A 101 -7.28 6.44 -0.59
CA VAL A 101 -8.59 5.77 -0.49
C VAL A 101 -9.19 5.96 0.90
N PRO A 102 -9.50 7.22 1.29
CA PRO A 102 -10.00 7.49 2.64
C PRO A 102 -11.27 6.73 2.98
N GLU A 103 -12.03 6.30 1.99
CA GLU A 103 -13.23 5.49 2.19
C GLU A 103 -12.93 4.13 2.83
N CYS A 104 -11.68 3.64 2.74
CA CYS A 104 -11.27 2.38 3.33
C CYS A 104 -10.78 2.51 4.78
N LYS A 105 -10.72 3.72 5.32
CA LYS A 105 -10.15 3.99 6.64
C LYS A 105 -10.72 3.12 7.75
N GLU A 106 -12.05 3.04 7.82
CA GLU A 106 -12.71 2.30 8.90
C GLU A 106 -12.32 0.83 8.93
N LYS A 107 -12.25 0.21 7.75
CA LYS A 107 -11.86 -1.20 7.66
C LYS A 107 -10.41 -1.43 8.05
N ILE A 108 -9.52 -0.50 7.69
CA ILE A 108 -8.11 -0.59 8.08
C ILE A 108 -7.95 -0.38 9.59
N LEU A 109 -8.72 0.51 10.18
CA LEU A 109 -8.72 0.71 11.63
C LEU A 109 -9.16 -0.55 12.39
N GLU A 110 -10.08 -1.33 11.81
CA GLU A 110 -10.53 -2.58 12.41
C GLU A 110 -9.39 -3.59 12.58
N PHE A 111 -8.39 -3.57 11.71
CA PHE A 111 -7.27 -4.51 11.80
C PHE A 111 -6.50 -4.38 13.12
N GLY A 112 -6.39 -3.18 13.68
CA GLY A 112 -5.69 -2.94 14.92
C GLY A 112 -6.59 -2.80 16.14
N ALA A 113 -7.91 -2.86 15.95
CA ALA A 113 -8.87 -2.52 17.00
C ALA A 113 -8.76 -3.40 18.25
N ASN A 114 -8.36 -4.65 18.08
CA ASN A 114 -8.24 -5.59 19.19
C ASN A 114 -6.80 -5.82 19.64
N SER A 115 -5.87 -5.00 19.16
CA SER A 115 -4.46 -5.14 19.50
C SER A 115 -4.23 -4.83 20.99
N GLU A 116 -3.41 -5.63 21.65
CA GLU A 116 -2.96 -5.37 23.01
C GLU A 116 -1.72 -4.47 23.03
N ASN A 117 -1.13 -4.20 21.87
CA ASN A 117 0.05 -3.36 21.74
C ASN A 117 -0.34 -1.89 21.88
N GLU A 118 0.21 -1.22 22.90
CA GLU A 118 -0.09 0.18 23.16
C GLU A 118 0.30 1.10 22.01
N GLU A 119 1.38 0.79 21.32
CA GLU A 119 1.83 1.59 20.17
C GLU A 119 0.80 1.56 19.05
N ILE A 120 0.17 0.40 18.81
CA ILE A 120 -0.89 0.27 17.81
C ILE A 120 -2.12 1.07 18.22
N ARG A 121 -2.49 1.00 19.50
CA ARG A 121 -3.62 1.77 20.03
C ARG A 121 -3.40 3.28 19.87
N GLU A 122 -2.17 3.74 20.09
CA GLU A 122 -1.83 5.15 19.89
C GLU A 122 -1.95 5.57 18.43
N VAL A 123 -1.50 4.72 17.50
CA VAL A 123 -1.65 4.98 16.08
C VAL A 123 -3.13 5.13 15.74
N ILE A 124 -3.98 4.24 16.22
CA ILE A 124 -5.42 4.31 15.97
C ILE A 124 -6.01 5.63 16.47
N LYS A 125 -5.63 6.06 17.67
CA LYS A 125 -6.11 7.33 18.22
C LYS A 125 -5.74 8.52 17.34
N GLU A 126 -4.53 8.53 16.79
CA GLU A 126 -4.08 9.60 15.91
C GLU A 126 -4.93 9.71 14.65
N PHE A 127 -5.40 8.60 14.12
CA PHE A 127 -6.15 8.56 12.88
C PHE A 127 -7.67 8.57 13.05
N CYS A 128 -8.17 8.50 14.28
CA CYS A 128 -9.61 8.56 14.56
C CYS A 128 -10.18 9.98 14.66
N LEU A 129 -9.34 10.98 14.59
CA LEU A 129 -9.77 12.38 14.69
C LEU A 129 -10.39 12.92 13.40
#